data_23c7c30a092d36817b00eb0d0f28fe3e
#
_entry.id   23c7c30a092d36817b00eb0d0f28fe3e
#
_cell.length_a   1.000
_cell.length_b   1.000
_cell.length_c   1.000
_cell.angle_alpha   90.00
_cell.angle_beta   90.00
_cell.angle_gamma   90.00
#
_symmetry.space_group_name_H-M   'P 1'
#
loop_
_entity.id
_entity.type
_entity.pdbx_description
1 polymer ?
#
loop_
_entity_poly.entity_id
_entity_poly.type
_entity_poly.pdbx_seq_one_letter_code
_entity_poly.pdbx_strand_id
1 'polypeptide(L)'
;MLKVSKYVTGVVQTNVYFCYDDETRACVIIDPAANAPHIIRIIEEELHLKPEAILLTHGHFDHIMAAKDVAQHFGIKIFACADEAETLADPKRNLSGNFGVEVTLQPGEYETFRDGDTLHHLGREWKVLETPGHTPGSCCFYIADGLSFQPEGATEPKIYSVLFSGDTLFKESFGRTDFVGGSQEAIVKSIVEKLLVLPADTSVFPGHEAQSSIGNEQKYNPAVFLGRVNL
;
A
#
# COMPACT_ATOMS: atom_id res chain seq x y z
N MET A 1 -2.61 10.18 -17.96
CA MET A 1 -3.58 10.06 -16.83
C MET A 1 -3.19 8.89 -15.93
N LEU A 2 -3.35 9.08 -14.59
CA LEU A 2 -3.06 8.01 -13.64
C LEU A 2 -4.12 6.89 -13.73
N LYS A 3 -3.65 5.66 -13.73
CA LYS A 3 -4.45 4.41 -13.71
C LYS A 3 -3.96 3.52 -12.60
N VAL A 4 -4.83 2.66 -12.09
CA VAL A 4 -4.48 1.63 -11.12
C VAL A 4 -4.99 0.29 -11.62
N SER A 5 -4.08 -0.67 -11.77
CA SER A 5 -4.40 -2.08 -12.02
C SER A 5 -4.10 -2.90 -10.77
N LYS A 6 -4.90 -3.92 -10.53
CA LYS A 6 -4.76 -4.83 -9.39
C LYS A 6 -4.53 -6.25 -9.85
N TYR A 7 -3.57 -6.91 -9.21
CA TYR A 7 -3.33 -8.34 -9.33
C TYR A 7 -3.35 -8.99 -7.94
N VAL A 8 -4.11 -10.07 -7.79
CA VAL A 8 -4.22 -10.79 -6.52
C VAL A 8 -3.34 -12.03 -6.57
N THR A 9 -2.44 -12.21 -5.61
CA THR A 9 -1.50 -13.32 -5.60
C THR A 9 -1.16 -13.82 -4.19
N GLY A 10 -0.45 -14.94 -4.13
CA GLY A 10 -0.01 -15.55 -2.89
C GLY A 10 -1.07 -16.36 -2.17
N VAL A 11 -0.63 -17.03 -1.10
CA VAL A 11 -1.49 -17.96 -0.31
C VAL A 11 -2.55 -17.23 0.50
N VAL A 12 -2.32 -15.96 0.80
CA VAL A 12 -3.25 -15.10 1.56
C VAL A 12 -3.95 -14.05 0.70
N GLN A 13 -3.82 -14.15 -0.64
CA GLN A 13 -4.53 -13.34 -1.63
C GLN A 13 -4.27 -11.83 -1.48
N THR A 14 -3.00 -11.45 -1.41
CA THR A 14 -2.58 -10.04 -1.32
C THR A 14 -2.79 -9.30 -2.63
N ASN A 15 -3.26 -8.09 -2.55
CA ASN A 15 -3.45 -7.18 -3.67
C ASN A 15 -2.12 -6.49 -4.02
N VAL A 16 -1.54 -6.85 -5.15
CA VAL A 16 -0.44 -6.08 -5.77
C VAL A 16 -1.05 -4.99 -6.63
N TYR A 17 -0.58 -3.75 -6.48
CA TYR A 17 -1.05 -2.66 -7.31
C TYR A 17 0.03 -2.14 -8.26
N PHE A 18 -0.38 -1.89 -9.49
CA PHE A 18 0.38 -1.16 -10.49
C PHE A 18 -0.30 0.20 -10.69
N CYS A 19 0.30 1.25 -10.09
CA CYS A 19 -0.14 2.62 -10.32
C CYS A 19 0.71 3.20 -11.44
N TYR A 20 0.10 3.63 -12.55
CA TYR A 20 0.86 4.01 -13.74
C TYR A 20 0.21 5.19 -14.49
N ASP A 21 1.05 5.92 -15.18
CA ASP A 21 0.59 6.94 -16.14
C ASP A 21 0.31 6.30 -17.50
N ASP A 22 -0.89 6.54 -18.02
CA ASP A 22 -1.40 5.90 -19.25
C ASP A 22 -0.67 6.36 -20.53
N GLU A 23 -0.03 7.53 -20.51
CA GLU A 23 0.70 8.10 -21.65
C GLU A 23 2.17 7.69 -21.65
N THR A 24 2.86 7.91 -20.53
CA THR A 24 4.29 7.62 -20.40
C THR A 24 4.58 6.15 -20.14
N ARG A 25 3.60 5.43 -19.61
CA ARG A 25 3.67 4.04 -19.12
C ARG A 25 4.59 3.87 -17.91
N ALA A 26 5.09 4.97 -17.32
CA ALA A 26 5.79 4.94 -16.06
C ALA A 26 4.90 4.34 -14.96
N CYS A 27 5.47 3.54 -14.05
CA CYS A 27 4.71 2.74 -13.09
C CYS A 27 5.40 2.71 -11.72
N VAL A 28 4.61 2.80 -10.66
CA VAL A 28 4.99 2.45 -9.30
C VAL A 28 4.29 1.15 -8.93
N ILE A 29 5.04 0.21 -8.36
CA ILE A 29 4.53 -1.07 -7.89
C ILE A 29 4.33 -0.97 -6.38
N ILE A 30 3.14 -1.30 -5.88
CA ILE A 30 2.86 -1.34 -4.44
C ILE A 30 2.72 -2.79 -4.02
N ASP A 31 3.48 -3.18 -3.00
CA ASP A 31 3.45 -4.48 -2.34
C ASP A 31 3.54 -5.66 -3.31
N PRO A 32 4.69 -5.89 -3.98
CA PRO A 32 4.87 -7.03 -4.87
C PRO A 32 4.94 -8.33 -4.06
N ALA A 33 3.78 -8.87 -3.80
CA ALA A 33 3.48 -9.91 -2.83
C ALA A 33 4.18 -11.25 -3.12
N ALA A 34 3.85 -11.88 -4.23
CA ALA A 34 4.40 -13.20 -4.58
C ALA A 34 4.44 -13.40 -6.09
N ASN A 35 5.14 -14.46 -6.54
CA ASN A 35 5.20 -14.85 -7.94
C ASN A 35 5.83 -13.77 -8.85
N ALA A 36 7.08 -13.37 -8.55
CA ALA A 36 7.83 -12.39 -9.31
C ALA A 36 7.79 -12.63 -10.83
N PRO A 37 7.96 -13.87 -11.36
CA PRO A 37 7.88 -14.10 -12.81
C PRO A 37 6.54 -13.67 -13.42
N HIS A 38 5.44 -13.85 -12.70
CA HIS A 38 4.12 -13.46 -13.19
C HIS A 38 3.91 -11.93 -13.12
N ILE A 39 4.38 -11.29 -12.04
CA ILE A 39 4.38 -9.82 -11.93
C ILE A 39 5.17 -9.20 -13.08
N ILE A 40 6.37 -9.72 -13.37
CA ILE A 40 7.22 -9.27 -14.47
C ILE A 40 6.49 -9.41 -15.81
N ARG A 41 5.86 -10.57 -16.04
CA ARG A 41 5.09 -10.81 -17.27
C ARG A 41 3.92 -9.83 -17.44
N ILE A 42 3.16 -9.57 -16.37
CA ILE A 42 2.07 -8.56 -16.42
C ILE A 42 2.62 -7.20 -16.82
N ILE A 43 3.74 -6.79 -16.24
CA ILE A 43 4.37 -5.49 -16.49
C ILE A 43 4.85 -5.39 -17.92
N GLU A 44 5.58 -6.40 -18.43
CA GLU A 44 6.23 -6.36 -19.73
C GLU A 44 5.28 -6.70 -20.88
N GLU A 45 4.47 -7.76 -20.74
CA GLU A 45 3.71 -8.35 -21.85
C GLU A 45 2.24 -7.92 -21.87
N GLU A 46 1.61 -7.71 -20.72
CA GLU A 46 0.19 -7.41 -20.65
C GLU A 46 -0.08 -5.89 -20.58
N LEU A 47 0.63 -5.19 -19.69
CA LEU A 47 0.43 -3.77 -19.46
C LEU A 47 1.48 -2.87 -20.13
N HIS A 48 2.60 -3.41 -20.57
CA HIS A 48 3.73 -2.68 -21.20
C HIS A 48 4.16 -1.47 -20.36
N LEU A 49 4.41 -1.68 -19.08
CA LEU A 49 4.75 -0.62 -18.11
C LEU A 49 6.28 -0.46 -17.99
N LYS A 50 6.68 0.70 -17.45
CA LYS A 50 8.07 1.07 -17.14
C LYS A 50 8.17 1.36 -15.65
N PRO A 51 8.50 0.36 -14.80
CA PRO A 51 8.58 0.57 -13.37
C PRO A 51 9.68 1.58 -12.99
N GLU A 52 9.36 2.47 -12.05
CA GLU A 52 10.29 3.47 -11.48
C GLU A 52 10.69 3.12 -10.05
N ALA A 53 9.77 2.51 -9.29
CA ALA A 53 9.96 2.19 -7.89
C ALA A 53 9.01 1.08 -7.41
N ILE A 54 9.41 0.45 -6.30
CA ILE A 54 8.55 -0.38 -5.45
C ILE A 54 8.32 0.38 -4.15
N LEU A 55 7.07 0.53 -3.74
CA LEU A 55 6.68 1.08 -2.44
C LEU A 55 6.06 -0.02 -1.59
N LEU A 56 6.59 -0.21 -0.38
CA LEU A 56 6.08 -1.19 0.59
C LEU A 56 5.24 -0.48 1.65
N THR A 57 4.01 -0.94 1.83
CA THR A 57 3.13 -0.42 2.89
C THR A 57 3.56 -0.91 4.26
N HIS A 58 4.05 -2.15 4.35
CA HIS A 58 4.61 -2.75 5.55
C HIS A 58 5.46 -3.99 5.21
N GLY A 59 6.05 -4.59 6.22
CA GLY A 59 7.08 -5.62 6.05
C GLY A 59 6.61 -7.08 6.13
N HIS A 60 5.31 -7.39 6.22
CA HIS A 60 4.88 -8.80 6.23
C HIS A 60 5.22 -9.51 4.92
N PHE A 61 5.55 -10.80 5.03
CA PHE A 61 6.12 -11.60 3.94
C PHE A 61 5.26 -11.58 2.67
N ASP A 62 3.97 -11.61 2.84
CA ASP A 62 3.01 -11.66 1.75
C ASP A 62 2.87 -10.35 0.99
N HIS A 63 3.47 -9.24 1.47
CA HIS A 63 3.61 -7.97 0.77
C HIS A 63 4.98 -7.79 0.10
N ILE A 64 5.99 -8.54 0.54
CA ILE A 64 7.39 -8.30 0.14
C ILE A 64 8.05 -9.45 -0.61
N MET A 65 7.40 -10.61 -0.71
CA MET A 65 8.04 -11.85 -1.17
C MET A 65 8.68 -11.73 -2.57
N ALA A 66 8.06 -10.97 -3.48
CA ALA A 66 8.60 -10.77 -4.82
C ALA A 66 9.41 -9.46 -4.97
N ALA A 67 9.52 -8.65 -3.92
CA ALA A 67 10.08 -7.31 -4.02
C ALA A 67 11.53 -7.29 -4.55
N LYS A 68 12.41 -8.15 -4.01
CA LYS A 68 13.81 -8.23 -4.46
C LYS A 68 13.94 -8.64 -5.91
N ASP A 69 13.26 -9.70 -6.31
CA ASP A 69 13.37 -10.25 -7.65
C ASP A 69 12.84 -9.26 -8.70
N VAL A 70 11.71 -8.61 -8.39
CA VAL A 70 11.13 -7.58 -9.27
C VAL A 70 12.04 -6.35 -9.33
N ALA A 71 12.55 -5.88 -8.21
CA ALA A 71 13.47 -4.75 -8.16
C ALA A 71 14.76 -5.02 -8.94
N GLN A 72 15.33 -6.22 -8.79
CA GLN A 72 16.54 -6.64 -9.51
C GLN A 72 16.30 -6.73 -11.02
N HIS A 73 15.16 -7.30 -11.43
CA HIS A 73 14.83 -7.46 -12.85
C HIS A 73 14.73 -6.12 -13.57
N PHE A 74 14.04 -5.14 -12.97
CA PHE A 74 13.84 -3.83 -13.58
C PHE A 74 14.93 -2.79 -13.24
N GLY A 75 15.86 -3.11 -12.32
CA GLY A 75 16.90 -2.18 -11.88
C GLY A 75 16.35 -0.98 -11.11
N ILE A 76 15.28 -1.17 -10.33
CA ILE A 76 14.57 -0.13 -9.58
C ILE A 76 14.79 -0.27 -8.07
N LYS A 77 14.53 0.81 -7.33
CA LYS A 77 14.64 0.85 -5.87
C LYS A 77 13.37 0.38 -5.18
N ILE A 78 13.55 -0.21 -4.00
CA ILE A 78 12.51 -0.51 -3.03
C ILE A 78 12.52 0.60 -1.99
N PHE A 79 11.35 1.06 -1.56
CA PHE A 79 11.16 2.04 -0.51
C PHE A 79 10.26 1.47 0.59
N ALA A 80 10.63 1.67 1.84
CA ALA A 80 9.88 1.22 3.01
C ALA A 80 9.97 2.23 4.16
N CYS A 81 9.03 2.19 5.09
CA CYS A 81 9.11 2.99 6.30
C CYS A 81 10.35 2.61 7.12
N ALA A 82 11.05 3.60 7.67
CA ALA A 82 12.24 3.38 8.50
C ALA A 82 11.91 2.52 9.74
N ASP A 83 10.71 2.66 10.28
CA ASP A 83 10.26 1.93 11.48
C ASP A 83 9.84 0.47 11.18
N GLU A 84 9.88 0.05 9.90
CA GLU A 84 9.70 -1.34 9.48
C GLU A 84 10.99 -2.18 9.48
N ALA A 85 12.13 -1.60 9.77
CA ALA A 85 13.43 -2.26 9.63
C ALA A 85 13.50 -3.62 10.37
N GLU A 86 12.98 -3.71 11.59
CA GLU A 86 12.96 -4.97 12.35
C GLU A 86 11.99 -6.00 11.75
N THR A 87 10.83 -5.56 11.25
CA THR A 87 9.85 -6.44 10.61
C THR A 87 10.42 -7.00 9.30
N LEU A 88 11.01 -6.16 8.48
CA LEU A 88 11.62 -6.55 7.20
C LEU A 88 12.78 -7.54 7.36
N ALA A 89 13.58 -7.40 8.43
CA ALA A 89 14.79 -8.19 8.62
C ALA A 89 14.59 -9.55 9.32
N ASP A 90 13.46 -9.75 10.03
CA ASP A 90 13.25 -10.94 10.87
C ASP A 90 12.06 -11.79 10.36
N PRO A 91 12.32 -13.05 9.91
CA PRO A 91 11.28 -13.97 9.46
C PRO A 91 10.19 -14.29 10.49
N LYS A 92 10.44 -14.09 11.78
CA LYS A 92 9.43 -14.25 12.81
C LYS A 92 8.50 -13.05 12.89
N ARG A 93 9.04 -11.84 12.73
CA ARG A 93 8.26 -10.61 12.75
C ARG A 93 7.45 -10.43 11.47
N ASN A 94 8.04 -10.72 10.32
CA ASN A 94 7.36 -10.65 9.03
C ASN A 94 6.53 -11.88 8.69
N LEU A 95 6.46 -12.85 9.59
CA LEU A 95 5.65 -14.07 9.54
C LEU A 95 6.09 -15.09 8.49
N SER A 96 7.12 -14.85 7.68
CA SER A 96 7.58 -15.82 6.67
C SER A 96 8.03 -17.15 7.27
N GLY A 97 8.64 -17.12 8.46
CA GLY A 97 9.04 -18.32 9.19
C GLY A 97 7.88 -19.28 9.52
N ASN A 98 6.65 -18.76 9.70
CA ASN A 98 5.46 -19.57 9.96
C ASN A 98 5.03 -20.40 8.73
N PHE A 99 5.46 -19.99 7.54
CA PHE A 99 5.15 -20.66 6.27
C PHE A 99 6.33 -21.49 5.74
N GLY A 100 7.41 -21.63 6.53
CA GLY A 100 8.60 -22.39 6.14
C GLY A 100 9.43 -21.73 5.03
N VAL A 101 9.27 -20.44 4.82
CA VAL A 101 10.05 -19.62 3.90
C VAL A 101 10.79 -18.52 4.67
N GLU A 102 11.97 -18.16 4.21
CA GLU A 102 12.74 -17.05 4.80
C GLU A 102 12.81 -15.92 3.79
N VAL A 103 11.91 -14.94 3.96
CA VAL A 103 11.89 -13.71 3.17
C VAL A 103 12.35 -12.59 4.06
N THR A 104 13.40 -11.88 3.66
CA THR A 104 13.90 -10.70 4.40
C THR A 104 14.37 -9.61 3.46
N LEU A 105 14.26 -8.38 3.93
CA LEU A 105 14.90 -7.22 3.34
C LEU A 105 15.83 -6.60 4.40
N GLN A 106 17.14 -6.55 4.10
CA GLN A 106 18.13 -6.04 5.04
C GLN A 106 18.40 -4.54 4.78
N PRO A 107 18.88 -3.78 5.78
CA PRO A 107 19.32 -2.41 5.58
C PRO A 107 20.31 -2.29 4.41
N GLY A 108 20.03 -1.36 3.50
CA GLY A 108 20.80 -1.19 2.25
C GLY A 108 20.19 -1.89 1.02
N GLU A 109 19.19 -2.76 1.20
CA GLU A 109 18.42 -3.35 0.10
C GLU A 109 17.17 -2.51 -0.25
N TYR A 110 16.88 -1.49 0.54
CA TYR A 110 15.80 -0.52 0.34
C TYR A 110 16.20 0.87 0.84
N GLU A 111 15.55 1.88 0.29
CA GLU A 111 15.60 3.26 0.78
C GLU A 111 14.50 3.48 1.82
N THR A 112 14.72 4.42 2.75
CA THR A 112 13.75 4.66 3.82
C THR A 112 13.04 6.00 3.67
N PHE A 113 11.80 6.05 4.14
CA PHE A 113 11.01 7.25 4.36
C PHE A 113 10.40 7.27 5.77
N ARG A 114 9.81 8.40 6.16
CA ARG A 114 9.12 8.62 7.45
C ARG A 114 7.79 9.33 7.25
N ASP A 115 7.02 9.43 8.33
CA ASP A 115 5.74 10.15 8.37
C ASP A 115 5.87 11.58 7.84
N GLY A 116 4.97 11.95 6.96
CA GLY A 116 4.92 13.27 6.35
C GLY A 116 5.88 13.49 5.17
N ASP A 117 6.76 12.55 4.88
CA ASP A 117 7.60 12.63 3.67
C ASP A 117 6.73 12.65 2.41
N THR A 118 7.25 13.32 1.39
CA THR A 118 6.65 13.36 0.06
C THR A 118 7.58 12.70 -0.94
N LEU A 119 7.13 11.59 -1.50
CA LEU A 119 7.82 10.93 -2.61
C LEU A 119 7.31 11.52 -3.94
N HIS A 120 8.19 11.58 -4.94
CA HIS A 120 7.86 12.12 -6.25
C HIS A 120 7.96 11.02 -7.30
N HIS A 121 6.81 10.50 -7.72
CA HIS A 121 6.70 9.48 -8.75
C HIS A 121 5.59 9.81 -9.74
N LEU A 122 5.74 9.40 -10.99
CA LEU A 122 4.73 9.58 -12.04
C LEU A 122 4.33 11.05 -12.24
N GLY A 123 5.26 12.00 -11.97
CA GLY A 123 5.00 13.44 -12.00
C GLY A 123 4.04 13.96 -10.93
N ARG A 124 3.86 13.22 -9.81
CA ARG A 124 2.94 13.54 -8.72
C ARG A 124 3.60 13.42 -7.36
N GLU A 125 2.97 14.08 -6.40
CA GLU A 125 3.32 13.99 -4.98
C GLU A 125 2.58 12.82 -4.32
N TRP A 126 3.33 11.92 -3.68
CA TRP A 126 2.85 10.80 -2.90
C TRP A 126 3.17 11.09 -1.44
N LYS A 127 2.17 11.45 -0.67
CA LYS A 127 2.35 11.68 0.77
C LYS A 127 2.41 10.36 1.51
N VAL A 128 3.44 10.21 2.32
CA VAL A 128 3.57 9.09 3.25
C VAL A 128 2.81 9.42 4.53
N LEU A 129 1.90 8.55 4.91
CA LEU A 129 1.17 8.60 6.17
C LEU A 129 1.53 7.35 6.97
N GLU A 130 2.40 7.47 7.97
CA GLU A 130 2.64 6.35 8.88
C GLU A 130 1.36 6.05 9.67
N THR A 131 0.97 4.79 9.65
CA THR A 131 -0.26 4.29 10.28
C THR A 131 0.05 3.06 11.12
N PRO A 132 0.85 3.22 12.19
CA PRO A 132 1.25 2.10 13.04
C PRO A 132 0.04 1.40 13.65
N GLY A 133 0.21 0.09 13.88
CA GLY A 133 -0.76 -0.72 14.62
C GLY A 133 -0.99 -2.11 14.04
N HIS A 134 -0.94 -2.32 12.73
CA HIS A 134 -0.81 -3.65 12.15
C HIS A 134 0.64 -4.13 12.28
N THR A 135 1.58 -3.30 11.85
CA THR A 135 3.01 -3.37 12.20
C THR A 135 3.48 -2.01 12.73
N PRO A 136 4.67 -1.91 13.35
CA PRO A 136 5.17 -0.65 13.89
C PRO A 136 5.36 0.44 12.83
N GLY A 137 5.82 0.09 11.64
CA GLY A 137 6.08 1.02 10.55
C GLY A 137 5.09 0.88 9.38
N SER A 138 3.89 0.32 9.62
CA SER A 138 2.82 0.35 8.61
C SER A 138 2.57 1.77 8.14
N CYS A 139 2.39 1.94 6.83
CA CYS A 139 2.13 3.23 6.22
C CYS A 139 1.13 3.14 5.08
N CYS A 140 0.56 4.28 4.74
CA CYS A 140 -0.30 4.46 3.58
C CYS A 140 0.32 5.48 2.63
N PHE A 141 0.05 5.33 1.34
CA PHE A 141 0.47 6.29 0.32
C PHE A 141 -0.76 7.04 -0.20
N TYR A 142 -0.76 8.35 -0.04
CA TYR A 142 -1.86 9.23 -0.45
C TYR A 142 -1.45 10.11 -1.62
N ILE A 143 -2.30 10.15 -2.66
CA ILE A 143 -2.15 10.98 -3.84
C ILE A 143 -3.41 11.85 -3.97
N ALA A 144 -3.27 13.17 -3.82
CA ALA A 144 -4.41 14.09 -3.81
C ALA A 144 -5.09 14.23 -5.18
N ASP A 145 -4.31 14.21 -6.26
CA ASP A 145 -4.76 14.33 -7.65
C ASP A 145 -4.51 13.02 -8.43
N GLY A 146 -4.96 11.92 -7.85
CA GLY A 146 -4.68 10.57 -8.33
C GLY A 146 -5.42 10.19 -9.61
N LEU A 147 -6.63 9.69 -9.48
CA LEU A 147 -7.41 9.16 -10.60
C LEU A 147 -8.23 10.24 -11.27
N SER A 148 -8.28 10.21 -12.60
CA SER A 148 -9.17 11.03 -13.39
C SER A 148 -10.22 10.15 -14.05
N PHE A 149 -11.48 10.50 -13.84
CA PHE A 149 -12.63 9.83 -14.48
C PHE A 149 -13.56 10.88 -15.07
N GLN A 150 -13.95 10.69 -16.32
CA GLN A 150 -14.96 11.54 -16.96
C GLN A 150 -16.31 10.83 -16.96
N PRO A 151 -17.26 11.25 -16.10
CA PRO A 151 -18.61 10.70 -16.12
C PRO A 151 -19.27 10.92 -17.48
N GLU A 152 -20.14 10.00 -17.89
CA GLU A 152 -20.91 10.15 -19.12
C GLU A 152 -21.75 11.45 -19.07
N GLY A 153 -21.60 12.29 -20.12
CA GLY A 153 -22.28 13.59 -20.20
C GLY A 153 -21.59 14.74 -19.45
N ALA A 154 -20.49 14.49 -18.74
CA ALA A 154 -19.70 15.57 -18.14
C ALA A 154 -18.77 16.23 -19.17
N THR A 155 -18.62 17.56 -19.06
CA THR A 155 -17.73 18.35 -19.93
C THR A 155 -16.27 18.25 -19.50
N GLU A 156 -16.02 17.94 -18.23
CA GLU A 156 -14.67 17.85 -17.66
C GLU A 156 -14.49 16.58 -16.83
N PRO A 157 -13.28 16.02 -16.76
CA PRO A 157 -12.98 14.90 -15.88
C PRO A 157 -13.04 15.32 -14.41
N LYS A 158 -13.56 14.44 -13.57
CA LYS A 158 -13.44 14.58 -12.12
C LYS A 158 -12.17 13.90 -11.66
N ILE A 159 -11.38 14.60 -10.83
CA ILE A 159 -10.17 14.08 -10.23
C ILE A 159 -10.50 13.55 -8.84
N TYR A 160 -10.03 12.35 -8.54
CA TYR A 160 -10.21 11.68 -7.25
C TYR A 160 -8.85 11.45 -6.60
N SER A 161 -8.80 11.67 -5.31
CA SER A 161 -7.65 11.23 -4.52
C SER A 161 -7.61 9.71 -4.35
N VAL A 162 -6.42 9.19 -4.11
CA VAL A 162 -6.13 7.76 -3.97
C VAL A 162 -5.37 7.51 -2.69
N LEU A 163 -5.72 6.43 -2.00
CA LEU A 163 -5.04 5.94 -0.82
C LEU A 163 -4.71 4.44 -1.01
N PHE A 164 -3.44 4.09 -1.04
CA PHE A 164 -2.99 2.72 -0.88
C PHE A 164 -2.78 2.48 0.60
N SER A 165 -3.65 1.69 1.22
CA SER A 165 -3.75 1.59 2.68
C SER A 165 -3.04 0.37 3.27
N GLY A 166 -2.48 -0.51 2.45
CA GLY A 166 -1.92 -1.77 2.95
C GLY A 166 -2.91 -2.47 3.87
N ASP A 167 -2.40 -2.96 4.99
CA ASP A 167 -3.19 -3.65 6.01
C ASP A 167 -3.61 -2.75 7.17
N THR A 168 -3.65 -1.43 6.93
CA THR A 168 -4.22 -0.49 7.91
C THR A 168 -5.73 -0.40 7.80
N LEU A 169 -6.27 -0.10 6.62
CA LEU A 169 -7.69 0.17 6.40
C LEU A 169 -8.25 -0.76 5.31
N PHE A 170 -9.23 -1.57 5.68
CA PHE A 170 -10.00 -2.42 4.78
C PHE A 170 -11.44 -1.91 4.63
N LYS A 171 -12.17 -2.48 3.67
CA LYS A 171 -13.58 -2.18 3.53
C LYS A 171 -14.37 -2.64 4.77
N GLU A 172 -14.88 -1.66 5.53
CA GLU A 172 -15.67 -1.89 6.76
C GLU A 172 -14.91 -2.72 7.82
N SER A 173 -13.56 -2.65 7.77
CA SER A 173 -12.67 -3.40 8.65
C SER A 173 -11.29 -2.73 8.71
N PHE A 174 -10.38 -3.32 9.49
CA PHE A 174 -8.97 -2.92 9.56
C PHE A 174 -8.10 -4.15 9.83
N GLY A 175 -6.79 -3.98 9.63
CA GLY A 175 -5.80 -5.03 9.81
C GLY A 175 -5.76 -5.55 11.24
N ARG A 176 -5.49 -6.84 11.38
CA ARG A 176 -5.32 -7.46 12.71
C ARG A 176 -4.09 -6.89 13.42
N THR A 177 -4.15 -6.93 14.75
CA THR A 177 -3.17 -6.28 15.63
C THR A 177 -2.58 -7.22 16.68
N ASP A 178 -2.78 -8.52 16.52
CA ASP A 178 -2.35 -9.56 17.45
C ASP A 178 -1.00 -10.20 17.07
N PHE A 179 -0.31 -9.63 16.06
CA PHE A 179 1.05 -9.99 15.68
C PHE A 179 2.10 -9.23 16.50
N VAL A 180 3.34 -9.66 16.41
CA VAL A 180 4.48 -9.00 17.08
C VAL A 180 4.60 -7.55 16.60
N GLY A 181 4.52 -6.60 17.54
CA GLY A 181 4.54 -5.17 17.24
C GLY A 181 3.18 -4.56 16.91
N GLY A 182 2.11 -5.38 16.83
CA GLY A 182 0.74 -4.91 16.62
C GLY A 182 0.15 -4.20 17.83
N SER A 183 -0.77 -3.25 17.57
CA SER A 183 -1.48 -2.48 18.61
C SER A 183 -2.84 -2.02 18.09
N GLN A 184 -3.91 -2.49 18.73
CA GLN A 184 -5.27 -2.08 18.38
C GLN A 184 -5.50 -0.59 18.65
N GLU A 185 -4.97 -0.06 19.73
CA GLU A 185 -5.05 1.37 20.04
C GLU A 185 -4.38 2.21 18.96
N ALA A 186 -3.16 1.81 18.54
CA ALA A 186 -2.42 2.53 17.52
C ALA A 186 -3.11 2.51 16.16
N ILE A 187 -3.63 1.35 15.70
CA ILE A 187 -4.29 1.27 14.40
C ILE A 187 -5.60 2.08 14.38
N VAL A 188 -6.38 2.01 15.46
CA VAL A 188 -7.61 2.81 15.58
C VAL A 188 -7.29 4.30 15.52
N LYS A 189 -6.27 4.74 16.28
CA LYS A 189 -5.80 6.13 16.26
C LYS A 189 -5.33 6.52 14.86
N SER A 190 -4.51 5.71 14.22
CA SER A 190 -4.03 5.94 12.84
C SER A 190 -5.18 6.12 11.86
N ILE A 191 -6.18 5.26 11.92
CA ILE A 191 -7.35 5.34 11.03
C ILE A 191 -8.14 6.61 11.30
N VAL A 192 -8.51 6.88 12.56
CA VAL A 192 -9.40 7.99 12.92
C VAL A 192 -8.74 9.34 12.68
N GLU A 193 -7.48 9.50 13.10
CA GLU A 193 -6.81 10.80 13.07
C GLU A 193 -6.13 11.12 11.74
N LYS A 194 -5.69 10.11 10.97
CA LYS A 194 -4.95 10.33 9.72
C LYS A 194 -5.75 9.98 8.47
N LEU A 195 -6.52 8.89 8.48
CA LEU A 195 -7.17 8.41 7.26
C LEU A 195 -8.60 8.91 7.10
N LEU A 196 -9.42 8.85 8.16
CA LEU A 196 -10.83 9.27 8.06
C LEU A 196 -11.02 10.80 7.98
N VAL A 197 -9.94 11.58 8.09
CA VAL A 197 -9.95 13.03 7.84
C VAL A 197 -9.68 13.40 6.38
N LEU A 198 -9.31 12.43 5.55
CA LEU A 198 -9.12 12.62 4.10
C LEU A 198 -10.46 12.89 3.41
N PRO A 199 -10.45 13.47 2.20
CA PRO A 199 -11.68 13.70 1.42
C PRO A 199 -12.51 12.44 1.26
N ALA A 200 -13.83 12.54 1.44
CA ALA A 200 -14.74 11.39 1.44
C ALA A 200 -14.75 10.60 0.11
N ASP A 201 -14.43 11.27 -1.00
CA ASP A 201 -14.33 10.65 -2.32
C ASP A 201 -12.95 10.05 -2.65
N THR A 202 -12.03 10.00 -1.66
CA THR A 202 -10.76 9.29 -1.77
C THR A 202 -11.02 7.80 -1.97
N SER A 203 -10.50 7.24 -3.07
CA SER A 203 -10.54 5.80 -3.34
C SER A 203 -9.51 5.07 -2.47
N VAL A 204 -9.94 4.01 -1.77
CA VAL A 204 -9.09 3.20 -0.89
C VAL A 204 -8.75 1.88 -1.58
N PHE A 205 -7.45 1.60 -1.71
CA PHE A 205 -6.86 0.39 -2.28
C PHE A 205 -6.13 -0.38 -1.18
N PRO A 206 -6.81 -1.35 -0.52
CA PRO A 206 -6.25 -2.10 0.61
C PRO A 206 -5.33 -3.24 0.18
N GLY A 207 -4.49 -3.71 1.10
CA GLY A 207 -3.60 -4.86 0.88
C GLY A 207 -4.34 -6.17 0.60
N HIS A 208 -5.54 -6.31 1.11
CA HIS A 208 -6.42 -7.46 0.88
C HIS A 208 -7.84 -7.04 0.56
N GLU A 209 -8.64 -7.98 0.05
CA GLU A 209 -10.08 -7.84 -0.18
C GLU A 209 -10.47 -6.77 -1.23
N ALA A 210 -11.63 -6.16 -1.03
CA ALA A 210 -12.23 -5.23 -1.98
C ALA A 210 -11.82 -3.78 -1.71
N GLN A 211 -11.85 -2.97 -2.76
CA GLN A 211 -11.70 -1.52 -2.68
C GLN A 211 -12.84 -0.88 -1.88
N SER A 212 -12.56 0.30 -1.31
CA SER A 212 -13.51 1.11 -0.60
C SER A 212 -13.34 2.61 -0.93
N SER A 213 -13.95 3.47 -0.13
CA SER A 213 -13.71 4.91 -0.14
C SER A 213 -13.69 5.43 1.30
N ILE A 214 -13.01 6.55 1.51
CA ILE A 214 -12.99 7.19 2.83
C ILE A 214 -14.40 7.50 3.30
N GLY A 215 -15.30 7.94 2.43
CA GLY A 215 -16.69 8.21 2.78
C GLY A 215 -17.50 6.98 3.21
N ASN A 216 -17.16 5.78 2.69
CA ASN A 216 -17.72 4.53 3.17
C ASN A 216 -17.18 4.20 4.56
N GLU A 217 -15.86 4.32 4.75
CA GLU A 217 -15.21 3.98 6.00
C GLU A 217 -15.58 4.95 7.15
N GLN A 218 -15.78 6.22 6.86
CA GLN A 218 -16.32 7.19 7.84
C GLN A 218 -17.68 6.77 8.41
N LYS A 219 -18.47 6.01 7.66
CA LYS A 219 -19.83 5.59 8.07
C LYS A 219 -19.85 4.21 8.74
N TYR A 220 -19.08 3.28 8.22
CA TYR A 220 -19.25 1.86 8.53
C TYR A 220 -18.04 1.20 9.19
N ASN A 221 -16.86 1.85 9.19
CA ASN A 221 -15.67 1.24 9.76
C ASN A 221 -15.79 1.13 11.30
N PRO A 222 -15.49 -0.04 11.89
CA PRO A 222 -15.56 -0.22 13.35
C PRO A 222 -14.58 0.69 14.12
N ALA A 223 -13.49 1.16 13.52
CA ALA A 223 -12.56 2.11 14.13
C ALA A 223 -13.26 3.43 14.55
N VAL A 224 -14.32 3.85 13.84
CA VAL A 224 -15.11 5.05 14.20
C VAL A 224 -15.75 4.91 15.57
N PHE A 225 -16.24 3.70 15.90
CA PHE A 225 -16.87 3.45 17.19
C PHE A 225 -15.84 3.25 18.30
N LEU A 226 -14.77 2.50 18.00
CA LEU A 226 -13.69 2.23 18.95
C LEU A 226 -12.94 3.52 19.35
N GLY A 227 -12.71 4.43 18.40
CA GLY A 227 -12.07 5.72 18.67
C GLY A 227 -12.90 6.64 19.58
N ARG A 228 -14.23 6.51 19.59
CA ARG A 228 -15.12 7.30 20.46
C ARG A 228 -15.14 6.81 21.90
N VAL A 229 -14.80 5.55 22.14
CA VAL A 229 -14.81 4.94 23.50
C VAL A 229 -13.50 5.23 24.23
N ASN A 230 -12.43 5.52 23.49
CA ASN A 230 -11.09 5.75 24.03
C ASN A 230 -10.70 7.24 24.11
N LEU A 231 -11.59 8.14 23.75
CA LEU A 231 -11.50 9.61 23.92
C LEU A 231 -12.39 10.06 25.07
#